data_5950899ab802e05c11cb88504ca0b564
#
_entry.id   5950899ab802e05c11cb88504ca0b564
#
_cell.length_a   1.000
_cell.length_b   1.000
_cell.length_c   1.000
_cell.angle_alpha   90.00
_cell.angle_beta   90.00
_cell.angle_gamma   90.00
#
_symmetry.space_group_name_H-M   'P 1'
#
loop_
_entity.id
_entity.type
_entity.pdbx_description
1 polymer ?
#
loop_
_entity_poly.entity_id
_entity_poly.type
_entity_poly.pdbx_seq_one_letter_code
_entity_poly.pdbx_strand_id
1 'polypeptide(L)'
;MELLHGSPADLSGRSARERRAYGFLDRLGVAFDRTDHPDRPATTMEVCADVDAVLGVHICKNLFLTNRQQTDFYLLIMPGDKPFKTKELSGQLGTSRLSFGNEEEMERLLDLHPGSVSILGLLADPEGRVRLVVDEDVLKEELFGCHPCENTSSIRFSVRDLREKIIPALGHEPAVVRLVGAD
;
A
#
# COMPACT_ATOMS: atom_id res chain seq x y z
N MET A 1 -17.21 12.62 -4.52
CA MET A 1 -16.58 11.34 -4.85
C MET A 1 -17.65 10.29 -5.10
N GLU A 2 -17.45 9.46 -6.08
CA GLU A 2 -18.38 8.37 -6.39
C GLU A 2 -17.65 7.03 -6.45
N LEU A 3 -18.38 5.96 -6.20
CA LEU A 3 -17.85 4.60 -6.31
C LEU A 3 -17.92 4.15 -7.77
N LEU A 4 -16.76 3.84 -8.34
CA LEU A 4 -16.60 3.37 -9.71
C LEU A 4 -16.08 1.92 -9.68
N HIS A 5 -16.29 1.19 -10.76
CA HIS A 5 -15.88 -0.21 -10.85
C HIS A 5 -14.75 -0.38 -11.86
N GLY A 6 -13.67 -1.02 -11.43
CA GLY A 6 -12.54 -1.37 -12.30
C GLY A 6 -11.68 -0.18 -12.72
N SER A 7 -10.84 -0.44 -13.70
CA SER A 7 -9.92 0.55 -14.25
C SER A 7 -10.65 1.68 -14.98
N PRO A 8 -10.09 2.90 -15.00
CA PRO A 8 -10.61 3.97 -15.84
C PRO A 8 -10.65 3.53 -17.31
N ALA A 9 -11.72 3.90 -18.01
CA ALA A 9 -11.84 3.62 -19.45
C ALA A 9 -10.78 4.37 -20.26
N ASP A 10 -10.41 5.57 -19.81
CA ASP A 10 -9.36 6.39 -20.40
C ASP A 10 -8.23 6.58 -19.41
N LEU A 11 -7.06 6.04 -19.73
CA LEU A 11 -5.86 6.12 -18.91
C LEU A 11 -4.90 7.25 -19.33
N SER A 12 -5.24 8.02 -20.37
CA SER A 12 -4.33 9.02 -20.96
C SER A 12 -3.91 10.11 -19.99
N GLY A 13 -4.78 10.47 -19.04
CA GLY A 13 -4.46 11.48 -18.02
C GLY A 13 -3.82 10.92 -16.75
N ARG A 14 -3.50 9.63 -16.72
CA ARG A 14 -2.94 8.96 -15.54
C ARG A 14 -1.43 8.80 -15.65
N SER A 15 -0.74 8.83 -14.51
CA SER A 15 0.71 8.61 -14.48
C SER A 15 1.08 7.19 -14.92
N ALA A 16 2.35 7.00 -15.30
CA ALA A 16 2.85 5.68 -15.68
C ALA A 16 2.71 4.66 -14.55
N ARG A 17 2.95 5.09 -13.29
CA ARG A 17 2.83 4.22 -12.12
C ARG A 17 1.39 3.82 -11.83
N GLU A 18 0.45 4.72 -12.03
CA GLU A 18 -0.98 4.44 -11.86
C GLU A 18 -1.46 3.49 -12.97
N ARG A 19 -1.09 3.74 -14.21
CA ARG A 19 -1.43 2.85 -15.34
C ARG A 19 -0.87 1.44 -15.15
N ARG A 20 0.35 1.33 -14.63
CA ARG A 20 0.98 0.05 -14.33
C ARG A 20 0.19 -0.71 -13.26
N ALA A 21 -0.27 -0.02 -12.22
CA ALA A 21 -1.08 -0.63 -11.16
C ALA A 21 -2.40 -1.17 -11.71
N TYR A 22 -3.14 -0.39 -12.48
CA TYR A 22 -4.39 -0.86 -13.09
C TYR A 22 -4.17 -2.02 -14.07
N GLY A 23 -3.15 -1.91 -14.91
CA GLY A 23 -2.81 -2.99 -15.85
C GLY A 23 -2.49 -4.31 -15.15
N PHE A 24 -1.79 -4.23 -14.04
CA PHE A 24 -1.47 -5.40 -13.22
C PHE A 24 -2.74 -6.08 -12.67
N LEU A 25 -3.64 -5.29 -12.08
CA LEU A 25 -4.89 -5.82 -11.53
C LEU A 25 -5.77 -6.42 -12.63
N ASP A 26 -5.83 -5.78 -13.80
CA ASP A 26 -6.61 -6.28 -14.93
C ASP A 26 -6.04 -7.61 -15.46
N ARG A 27 -4.73 -7.73 -15.61
CA ARG A 27 -4.08 -8.97 -16.06
C ARG A 27 -4.31 -10.12 -15.09
N LEU A 28 -4.38 -9.84 -13.80
CA LEU A 28 -4.66 -10.86 -12.78
C LEU A 28 -6.14 -11.25 -12.71
N GLY A 29 -7.02 -10.49 -13.35
CA GLY A 29 -8.46 -10.69 -13.22
C GLY A 29 -8.99 -10.33 -11.84
N VAL A 30 -8.37 -9.37 -11.15
CA VAL A 30 -8.82 -8.90 -9.85
C VAL A 30 -9.95 -7.90 -10.03
N ALA A 31 -11.11 -8.21 -9.46
CA ALA A 31 -12.22 -7.25 -9.40
C ALA A 31 -11.93 -6.21 -8.31
N PHE A 32 -12.03 -4.94 -8.63
CA PHE A 32 -11.82 -3.87 -7.68
C PHE A 32 -12.76 -2.69 -7.93
N ASP A 33 -13.01 -1.93 -6.88
CA ASP A 33 -13.77 -0.68 -6.95
C ASP A 33 -12.80 0.49 -6.74
N ARG A 34 -13.15 1.62 -7.30
CA ARG A 34 -12.30 2.80 -7.34
C ARG A 34 -13.13 4.05 -7.01
N THR A 35 -12.48 5.03 -6.40
CA THR A 35 -12.98 6.39 -6.34
C THR A 35 -11.86 7.33 -6.77
N ASP A 36 -12.20 8.30 -7.63
CA ASP A 36 -11.25 9.31 -8.10
C ASP A 36 -11.50 10.61 -7.36
N HIS A 37 -10.42 11.27 -6.95
CA HIS A 37 -10.47 12.53 -6.22
C HIS A 37 -9.31 13.44 -6.63
N PRO A 38 -9.22 13.81 -7.93
CA PRO A 38 -8.06 14.52 -8.49
C PRO A 38 -7.84 15.90 -7.89
N ASP A 39 -8.92 16.59 -7.51
CA ASP A 39 -8.84 17.92 -6.90
C ASP A 39 -8.67 17.87 -5.37
N ARG A 40 -8.72 16.70 -4.80
CA ARG A 40 -8.62 16.47 -3.35
C ARG A 40 -7.69 15.30 -3.04
N PRO A 41 -6.37 15.49 -3.21
CA PRO A 41 -5.41 14.40 -2.88
C PRO A 41 -5.58 13.94 -1.43
N ALA A 42 -5.39 12.64 -1.21
CA ALA A 42 -5.58 12.02 0.12
C ALA A 42 -4.39 12.36 1.05
N THR A 43 -4.23 13.65 1.36
CA THR A 43 -3.15 14.18 2.20
C THR A 43 -3.64 14.71 3.54
N THR A 44 -4.95 14.79 3.74
CA THR A 44 -5.56 15.25 5.00
C THR A 44 -6.47 14.19 5.56
N MET A 45 -6.69 14.23 6.87
CA MET A 45 -7.59 13.31 7.56
C MET A 45 -9.03 13.41 7.03
N GLU A 46 -9.47 14.63 6.68
CA GLU A 46 -10.81 14.86 6.13
C GLU A 46 -10.98 14.13 4.79
N VAL A 47 -10.05 14.30 3.86
CA VAL A 47 -10.14 13.64 2.55
C VAL A 47 -10.03 12.12 2.71
N CYS A 48 -9.14 11.63 3.56
CA CYS A 48 -9.02 10.19 3.83
C CYS A 48 -10.33 9.62 4.41
N ALA A 49 -10.99 10.34 5.32
CA ALA A 49 -12.27 9.90 5.86
C ALA A 49 -13.36 9.85 4.79
N ASP A 50 -13.40 10.82 3.88
CA ASP A 50 -14.35 10.82 2.76
C ASP A 50 -14.10 9.65 1.81
N VAL A 51 -12.84 9.36 1.51
CA VAL A 51 -12.44 8.21 0.68
C VAL A 51 -12.88 6.89 1.34
N ASP A 52 -12.57 6.73 2.63
CA ASP A 52 -12.95 5.54 3.38
C ASP A 52 -14.47 5.33 3.37
N ALA A 53 -15.23 6.41 3.52
CA ALA A 53 -16.69 6.35 3.50
C ALA A 53 -17.24 5.89 2.14
N VAL A 54 -16.65 6.37 1.04
CA VAL A 54 -17.07 5.97 -0.32
C VAL A 54 -16.72 4.51 -0.60
N LEU A 55 -15.51 4.09 -0.22
CA LEU A 55 -15.05 2.72 -0.46
C LEU A 55 -15.61 1.71 0.56
N GLY A 56 -16.12 2.17 1.70
CA GLY A 56 -16.60 1.27 2.76
C GLY A 56 -15.49 0.44 3.38
N VAL A 57 -14.26 0.95 3.39
CA VAL A 57 -13.08 0.30 3.96
C VAL A 57 -12.10 1.35 4.45
N HIS A 58 -11.40 1.05 5.56
CA HIS A 58 -10.27 1.87 5.98
C HIS A 58 -9.07 1.61 5.06
N ILE A 59 -8.55 2.66 4.44
CA ILE A 59 -7.29 2.54 3.69
C ILE A 59 -6.19 2.16 4.68
N CYS A 60 -5.46 1.12 4.35
CA CYS A 60 -4.33 0.66 5.18
C CYS A 60 -3.20 1.68 5.20
N LYS A 61 -2.47 1.72 6.31
CA LYS A 61 -1.17 2.38 6.35
C LYS A 61 -0.19 1.55 5.53
N ASN A 62 0.52 2.21 4.63
CA ASN A 62 1.60 1.65 3.84
C ASN A 62 2.84 2.46 4.18
N LEU A 63 3.77 1.88 4.93
CA LEU A 63 4.92 2.60 5.48
C LEU A 63 6.22 2.07 4.90
N PHE A 64 6.99 2.97 4.30
CA PHE A 64 8.31 2.66 3.78
C PHE A 64 9.36 2.91 4.85
N LEU A 65 10.06 1.87 5.27
CA LEU A 65 10.94 1.87 6.42
C LEU A 65 12.34 1.37 6.06
N THR A 66 13.33 1.78 6.84
CA THR A 66 14.70 1.32 6.69
C THR A 66 15.37 1.11 8.05
N ASN A 67 16.41 0.28 8.09
CA ASN A 67 17.23 0.06 9.26
C ASN A 67 18.16 1.26 9.49
N ARG A 68 18.90 1.26 10.61
CA ARG A 68 19.81 2.36 10.97
C ARG A 68 20.88 2.60 9.90
N GLN A 69 21.40 1.54 9.30
CA GLN A 69 22.45 1.60 8.28
C GLN A 69 21.94 1.99 6.90
N GLN A 70 20.62 2.04 6.71
CA GLN A 70 19.98 2.28 5.41
C GLN A 70 20.41 1.27 4.35
N THR A 71 20.60 0.02 4.76
CA THR A 71 20.97 -1.10 3.90
C THR A 71 19.80 -2.03 3.60
N ASP A 72 18.83 -2.09 4.51
CA ASP A 72 17.64 -2.93 4.38
C ASP A 72 16.40 -2.05 4.36
N PHE A 73 15.48 -2.36 3.43
CA PHE A 73 14.26 -1.59 3.23
C PHE A 73 13.05 -2.48 3.39
N TYR A 74 11.98 -1.90 3.93
CA TYR A 74 10.76 -2.62 4.27
C TYR A 74 9.55 -1.82 3.83
N LEU A 75 8.53 -2.51 3.36
CA LEU A 75 7.21 -1.94 3.14
C LEU A 75 6.25 -2.63 4.10
N LEU A 76 5.77 -1.90 5.09
CA LEU A 76 4.81 -2.39 6.08
C LEU A 76 3.40 -2.03 5.65
N ILE A 77 2.53 -3.02 5.62
CA ILE A 77 1.10 -2.86 5.42
C ILE A 77 0.41 -3.18 6.75
N MET A 78 -0.32 -2.22 7.29
CA MET A 78 -1.02 -2.39 8.58
C MET A 78 -2.36 -1.68 8.57
N PRO A 79 -3.30 -2.02 9.49
CA PRO A 79 -4.59 -1.33 9.57
C PRO A 79 -4.42 0.17 9.73
N GLY A 80 -5.27 0.94 9.03
CA GLY A 80 -5.18 2.39 8.99
C GLY A 80 -5.43 3.07 10.33
N ASP A 81 -6.22 2.44 11.21
CA ASP A 81 -6.59 2.96 12.52
C ASP A 81 -5.66 2.50 13.66
N LYS A 82 -4.71 1.61 13.36
CA LYS A 82 -3.78 1.09 14.36
C LYS A 82 -2.55 2.00 14.47
N PRO A 83 -2.13 2.42 15.68
CA PRO A 83 -0.89 3.19 15.84
C PRO A 83 0.33 2.36 15.43
N PHE A 84 1.27 2.99 14.73
CA PHE A 84 2.54 2.37 14.40
C PHE A 84 3.57 2.65 15.49
N LYS A 85 4.19 1.59 16.01
CA LYS A 85 5.26 1.67 17.02
C LYS A 85 6.51 0.98 16.49
N THR A 86 7.53 1.78 16.23
CA THR A 86 8.80 1.31 15.64
C THR A 86 9.44 0.19 16.45
N LYS A 87 9.45 0.32 17.77
CA LYS A 87 10.07 -0.67 18.66
C LYS A 87 9.41 -2.03 18.54
N GLU A 88 8.08 -2.05 18.45
CA GLU A 88 7.32 -3.29 18.31
C GLU A 88 7.71 -4.02 17.02
N LEU A 89 7.73 -3.30 15.90
CA LEU A 89 8.07 -3.90 14.61
C LEU A 89 9.53 -4.34 14.57
N SER A 90 10.45 -3.49 15.01
CA SER A 90 11.88 -3.81 15.02
C SER A 90 12.17 -5.06 15.84
N GLY A 91 11.48 -5.19 16.98
CA GLY A 91 11.60 -6.37 17.84
C GLY A 91 11.13 -7.65 17.16
N GLN A 92 9.98 -7.60 16.48
CA GLN A 92 9.45 -8.79 15.79
C GLN A 92 10.29 -9.19 14.58
N LEU A 93 10.86 -8.24 13.86
CA LEU A 93 11.73 -8.51 12.72
C LEU A 93 13.17 -8.86 13.12
N GLY A 94 13.54 -8.66 14.38
CA GLY A 94 14.90 -8.91 14.84
C GLY A 94 15.95 -7.99 14.21
N THR A 95 15.58 -6.76 13.92
CA THR A 95 16.45 -5.78 13.26
C THR A 95 16.75 -4.61 14.18
N SER A 96 17.73 -3.78 13.79
CA SER A 96 17.98 -2.50 14.44
C SER A 96 16.76 -1.59 14.34
N ARG A 97 16.73 -0.51 15.11
CA ARG A 97 15.61 0.42 15.11
C ARG A 97 15.29 0.89 13.69
N LEU A 98 14.03 0.68 13.27
CA LEU A 98 13.55 1.13 11.98
C LEU A 98 13.15 2.60 12.05
N SER A 99 13.32 3.29 10.93
CA SER A 99 12.87 4.66 10.72
C SER A 99 12.25 4.76 9.33
N PHE A 100 11.59 5.88 9.03
CA PHE A 100 11.04 6.09 7.70
C PHE A 100 12.17 6.25 6.68
N GLY A 101 12.02 5.58 5.54
CA GLY A 101 12.91 5.76 4.40
C GLY A 101 12.70 7.15 3.79
N ASN A 102 13.75 7.69 3.14
CA ASN A 102 13.66 9.02 2.53
C ASN A 102 12.99 8.95 1.15
N GLU A 103 12.63 10.13 0.62
CA GLU A 103 11.97 10.26 -0.67
C GLU A 103 12.79 9.68 -1.82
N GLU A 104 14.10 9.92 -1.82
CA GLU A 104 15.00 9.46 -2.87
C GLU A 104 15.02 7.94 -2.96
N GLU A 105 15.11 7.27 -1.82
CA GLU A 105 15.08 5.81 -1.77
C GLU A 105 13.71 5.25 -2.13
N MET A 106 12.63 5.92 -1.71
CA MET A 106 11.27 5.54 -2.06
C MET A 106 11.06 5.60 -3.58
N GLU A 107 11.52 6.65 -4.22
CA GLU A 107 11.43 6.81 -5.67
C GLU A 107 12.30 5.78 -6.39
N ARG A 108 13.53 5.60 -5.94
CA ARG A 108 14.49 4.67 -6.55
C ARG A 108 14.01 3.22 -6.49
N LEU A 109 13.46 2.80 -5.35
CA LEU A 109 13.11 1.40 -5.10
C LEU A 109 11.68 1.05 -5.49
N LEU A 110 10.74 1.97 -5.28
CA LEU A 110 9.31 1.70 -5.45
C LEU A 110 8.63 2.57 -6.51
N ASP A 111 9.34 3.54 -7.08
CA ASP A 111 8.76 4.52 -8.01
C ASP A 111 7.52 5.20 -7.40
N LEU A 112 7.61 5.60 -6.13
CA LEU A 112 6.52 6.24 -5.40
C LEU A 112 6.97 7.59 -4.82
N HIS A 113 6.00 8.45 -4.56
CA HIS A 113 6.18 9.71 -3.83
C HIS A 113 5.55 9.61 -2.42
N PRO A 114 6.01 10.44 -1.47
CA PRO A 114 5.37 10.53 -0.16
C PRO A 114 3.86 10.83 -0.29
N GLY A 115 3.07 10.19 0.55
CA GLY A 115 1.61 10.30 0.50
C GLY A 115 0.93 9.35 -0.47
N SER A 116 1.69 8.66 -1.34
CA SER A 116 1.16 7.71 -2.33
C SER A 116 1.69 6.29 -2.13
N VAL A 117 2.30 6.00 -0.98
CA VAL A 117 2.91 4.70 -0.71
C VAL A 117 1.85 3.60 -0.77
N SER A 118 2.16 2.54 -1.51
CA SER A 118 1.22 1.46 -1.79
C SER A 118 1.96 0.14 -1.97
N ILE A 119 1.30 -0.95 -1.58
CA ILE A 119 1.80 -2.31 -1.85
C ILE A 119 2.06 -2.52 -3.35
N LEU A 120 1.28 -1.85 -4.21
CA LEU A 120 1.45 -1.94 -5.66
C LEU A 120 2.76 -1.30 -6.16
N GLY A 121 3.42 -0.51 -5.33
CA GLY A 121 4.77 -0.03 -5.60
C GLY A 121 5.81 -1.14 -5.72
N LEU A 122 5.53 -2.32 -5.18
CA LEU A 122 6.41 -3.48 -5.33
C LEU A 122 6.51 -3.97 -6.78
N LEU A 123 5.62 -3.51 -7.68
CA LEU A 123 5.78 -3.73 -9.12
C LEU A 123 7.07 -3.13 -9.67
N ALA A 124 7.61 -2.09 -9.04
CA ALA A 124 8.88 -1.47 -9.43
C ALA A 124 10.10 -2.18 -8.82
N ASP A 125 9.88 -3.19 -7.97
CA ASP A 125 10.94 -3.91 -7.26
C ASP A 125 10.89 -5.43 -7.52
N PRO A 126 11.01 -5.87 -8.77
CA PRO A 126 10.97 -7.30 -9.08
C PRO A 126 12.16 -8.08 -8.49
N GLU A 127 13.23 -7.40 -8.13
CA GLU A 127 14.44 -8.01 -7.55
C GLU A 127 14.31 -8.28 -6.04
N GLY A 128 13.25 -7.78 -5.39
CA GLY A 128 13.01 -8.03 -3.97
C GLY A 128 13.93 -7.25 -3.04
N ARG A 129 14.32 -6.04 -3.42
CA ARG A 129 15.17 -5.18 -2.58
C ARG A 129 14.41 -4.60 -1.39
N VAL A 130 13.10 -4.48 -1.50
CA VAL A 130 12.21 -4.04 -0.42
C VAL A 130 11.47 -5.26 0.12
N ARG A 131 11.57 -5.49 1.42
CA ARG A 131 10.91 -6.64 2.07
C ARG A 131 9.48 -6.27 2.43
N LEU A 132 8.53 -7.09 2.00
CA LEU A 132 7.12 -6.91 2.33
C LEU A 132 6.84 -7.44 3.73
N VAL A 133 6.23 -6.61 4.57
CA VAL A 133 5.80 -6.96 5.92
C VAL A 133 4.31 -6.64 6.04
N VAL A 134 3.52 -7.60 6.51
CA VAL A 134 2.07 -7.45 6.62
C VAL A 134 1.64 -7.74 8.05
N ASP A 135 0.89 -6.83 8.65
CA ASP A 135 0.22 -7.07 9.93
C ASP A 135 -0.87 -8.12 9.71
N GLU A 136 -0.90 -9.15 10.56
CA GLU A 136 -1.88 -10.23 10.44
C GLU A 136 -3.33 -9.75 10.45
N ASP A 137 -3.63 -8.62 11.11
CA ASP A 137 -5.00 -8.10 11.17
C ASP A 137 -5.49 -7.61 9.80
N VAL A 138 -4.60 -7.20 8.90
CA VAL A 138 -4.97 -6.88 7.52
C VAL A 138 -5.52 -8.13 6.82
N LEU A 139 -4.92 -9.28 7.08
CA LEU A 139 -5.29 -10.54 6.43
C LEU A 139 -6.58 -11.16 6.99
N LYS A 140 -7.10 -10.64 8.09
CA LYS A 140 -8.36 -11.08 8.70
C LYS A 140 -9.59 -10.32 8.18
N GLU A 141 -9.37 -9.19 7.51
CA GLU A 141 -10.45 -8.39 6.95
C GLU A 141 -10.95 -8.98 5.63
N GLU A 142 -12.17 -8.61 5.24
CA GLU A 142 -12.72 -9.02 3.94
C GLU A 142 -12.19 -8.19 2.79
N LEU A 143 -12.02 -6.88 3.04
CA LEU A 143 -11.63 -5.90 2.02
C LEU A 143 -10.32 -5.23 2.40
N PHE A 144 -9.57 -4.88 1.36
CA PHE A 144 -8.31 -4.17 1.45
C PHE A 144 -8.40 -2.89 0.63
N GLY A 145 -8.05 -1.76 1.24
CA GLY A 145 -8.03 -0.46 0.56
C GLY A 145 -6.61 0.08 0.45
N CYS A 146 -6.28 0.61 -0.72
CA CYS A 146 -4.98 1.24 -0.96
C CYS A 146 -5.07 2.26 -2.11
N HIS A 147 -3.98 2.97 -2.35
CA HIS A 147 -3.85 3.84 -3.52
C HIS A 147 -3.26 3.05 -4.70
N PRO A 148 -3.68 3.34 -5.94
CA PRO A 148 -3.04 2.77 -7.13
C PRO A 148 -1.76 3.53 -7.50
N CYS A 149 -0.87 3.70 -6.53
CA CYS A 149 0.41 4.41 -6.63
C CYS A 149 0.30 5.93 -6.84
N GLU A 150 -0.90 6.48 -6.75
CA GLU A 150 -1.18 7.92 -6.73
C GLU A 150 -2.25 8.20 -5.68
N ASN A 151 -2.14 9.32 -4.97
CA ASN A 151 -3.07 9.68 -3.91
C ASN A 151 -4.28 10.50 -4.38
N THR A 152 -4.48 10.56 -5.68
CA THR A 152 -5.63 11.18 -6.34
C THR A 152 -6.69 10.17 -6.75
N SER A 153 -6.44 8.91 -6.48
CA SER A 153 -7.38 7.80 -6.62
C SER A 153 -7.17 6.83 -5.47
N SER A 154 -8.20 6.07 -5.15
CA SER A 154 -8.17 5.05 -4.11
C SER A 154 -8.99 3.87 -4.56
N ILE A 155 -8.56 2.66 -4.20
CA ILE A 155 -9.18 1.42 -4.65
C ILE A 155 -9.40 0.46 -3.48
N ARG A 156 -10.34 -0.46 -3.66
CA ARG A 156 -10.55 -1.60 -2.76
C ARG A 156 -10.70 -2.88 -3.54
N PHE A 157 -10.21 -3.97 -2.99
CA PHE A 157 -10.41 -5.32 -3.51
C PHE A 157 -10.46 -6.29 -2.33
N SER A 158 -10.78 -7.55 -2.61
CA SER A 158 -10.88 -8.54 -1.55
C SER A 158 -9.51 -8.90 -0.98
N VAL A 159 -9.46 -9.17 0.32
CA VAL A 159 -8.25 -9.72 0.97
C VAL A 159 -7.94 -11.10 0.41
N ARG A 160 -8.96 -11.85 -0.03
CA ARG A 160 -8.74 -13.13 -0.69
C ARG A 160 -7.88 -12.96 -1.95
N ASP A 161 -8.22 -11.97 -2.80
CA ASP A 161 -7.42 -11.69 -4.00
C ASP A 161 -6.04 -11.14 -3.64
N LEU A 162 -5.93 -10.34 -2.59
CA LEU A 162 -4.63 -9.89 -2.08
C LEU A 162 -3.72 -11.08 -1.77
N ARG A 163 -4.24 -12.08 -1.06
CA ARG A 163 -3.48 -13.26 -0.63
C ARG A 163 -3.22 -14.26 -1.76
N GLU A 164 -4.22 -14.53 -2.58
CA GLU A 164 -4.17 -15.61 -3.56
C GLU A 164 -3.63 -15.18 -4.93
N LYS A 165 -3.77 -13.90 -5.28
CA LYS A 165 -3.41 -13.38 -6.61
C LYS A 165 -2.35 -12.29 -6.56
N ILE A 166 -2.57 -11.24 -5.78
CA ILE A 166 -1.74 -10.03 -5.84
C ILE A 166 -0.36 -10.27 -5.24
N ILE A 167 -0.28 -10.69 -3.99
CA ILE A 167 1.00 -10.91 -3.30
C ILE A 167 1.84 -11.96 -4.04
N PRO A 168 1.30 -13.12 -4.46
CA PRO A 168 2.10 -14.07 -5.24
C PRO A 168 2.62 -13.49 -6.55
N ALA A 169 1.80 -12.72 -7.27
CA ALA A 169 2.20 -12.12 -8.55
C ALA A 169 3.23 -11.01 -8.38
N LEU A 170 3.26 -10.32 -7.23
CA LEU A 170 4.29 -9.33 -6.93
C LEU A 170 5.67 -9.98 -6.69
N GLY A 171 5.72 -11.28 -6.42
CA GLY A 171 6.96 -11.99 -6.19
C GLY A 171 7.64 -11.66 -4.87
N HIS A 172 6.90 -11.11 -3.91
CA HIS A 172 7.41 -10.78 -2.58
C HIS A 172 6.67 -11.63 -1.54
N GLU A 173 7.39 -12.56 -0.92
CA GLU A 173 6.81 -13.34 0.16
C GLU A 173 6.72 -12.49 1.43
N PRO A 174 5.53 -12.29 2.01
CA PRO A 174 5.38 -11.40 3.15
C PRO A 174 5.90 -12.01 4.45
N ALA A 175 6.59 -11.19 5.23
CA ALA A 175 6.79 -11.48 6.65
C ALA A 175 5.52 -11.02 7.38
N VAL A 176 4.82 -11.94 8.03
CA VAL A 176 3.60 -11.62 8.77
C VAL A 176 3.96 -11.31 10.22
N VAL A 177 3.51 -10.16 10.71
CA VAL A 177 3.75 -9.70 12.07
C VAL A 177 2.43 -9.50 12.81
N ARG A 178 2.51 -9.46 14.13
CA ARG A 178 1.36 -9.19 14.99
C ARG A 178 1.61 -7.90 15.75
N LEU A 179 1.08 -6.80 15.22
CA LEU A 179 1.22 -5.48 15.84
C LEU A 179 0.00 -5.18 16.71
N VAL A 180 0.25 -4.70 17.92
CA VAL A 180 -0.83 -4.31 18.86
C VAL A 180 -0.94 -2.80 19.02
N GLY A 181 0.03 -2.03 18.50
CA GLY A 181 0.04 -0.58 18.61
C GLY A 181 0.51 -0.08 19.97
N ALA A 182 1.30 -0.89 20.67
CA ALA A 182 1.86 -0.56 21.99
C ALA A 182 3.39 -0.58 21.97
N ASP A 183 3.98 0.20 22.87
CA ASP A 183 5.44 0.25 23.05
C ASP A 183 6.00 -1.00 23.72
#